data_8d5727f7bd74aeac764c1dc43adb53d2
#
_entry.id   8d5727f7bd74aeac764c1dc43adb53d2
#
_cell.length_a   1.000
_cell.length_b   1.000
_cell.length_c   1.000
_cell.angle_alpha   90.00
_cell.angle_beta   90.00
_cell.angle_gamma   90.00
#
_symmetry.space_group_name_H-M   'P 1'
#
loop_
_entity.id
_entity.type
_entity.pdbx_description
1 polymer ?
#
loop_
_entity_poly.entity_id
_entity_poly.type
_entity_poly.pdbx_seq_one_letter_code
_entity_poly.pdbx_strand_id
1 'polypeptide(L)'
;MTEPDLFYAFKKAYLPDLKVAVDTASPFDAICHTAKVVVEFKCRRLHYNNLILEWPKYEVLLNRAANRGYTPVYICSTPLGVWAWNLTHLDLKWHKRRLPYETKSNLHEVNDNRPVIKQVAYLDIEDGSYLSRIKI
;
A
#
# COMPACT_ATOMS: atom_id res chain seq x y z
N MET A 1 5.36 13.75 -0.40
CA MET A 1 6.00 12.51 0.07
C MET A 1 5.93 11.45 -1.01
N THR A 2 7.02 10.77 -1.24
CA THR A 2 7.11 9.66 -2.18
C THR A 2 7.10 8.32 -1.44
N GLU A 3 6.92 7.20 -2.16
CA GLU A 3 7.03 5.88 -1.54
C GLU A 3 8.40 5.67 -0.88
N PRO A 4 9.54 6.04 -1.49
CA PRO A 4 10.83 5.97 -0.79
C PRO A 4 10.88 6.80 0.50
N ASP A 5 10.34 8.01 0.47
CA ASP A 5 10.29 8.85 1.68
C ASP A 5 9.48 8.20 2.77
N LEU A 6 8.34 7.61 2.42
CA LEU A 6 7.47 6.93 3.36
C LEU A 6 8.15 5.69 3.95
N PHE A 7 8.84 4.91 3.10
CA PHE A 7 9.61 3.75 3.56
C PHE A 7 10.64 4.16 4.62
N TYR A 8 11.46 5.17 4.34
CA TYR A 8 12.50 5.59 5.26
C TYR A 8 11.93 6.18 6.56
N ALA A 9 10.85 6.95 6.45
CA ALA A 9 10.17 7.52 7.61
C ALA A 9 9.59 6.42 8.51
N PHE A 10 8.93 5.43 7.93
CA PHE A 10 8.37 4.32 8.66
C PHE A 10 9.46 3.45 9.30
N LYS A 11 10.50 3.15 8.55
CA LYS A 11 11.65 2.39 9.05
C LYS A 11 12.25 3.06 10.30
N LYS A 12 12.49 4.36 10.21
CA LYS A 12 13.09 5.12 11.31
C LYS A 12 12.18 5.19 12.54
N ALA A 13 10.88 5.38 12.32
CA ALA A 13 9.94 5.62 13.41
C ALA A 13 9.47 4.34 14.10
N TYR A 14 9.35 3.24 13.38
CA TYR A 14 8.67 2.05 13.87
C TYR A 14 9.46 0.76 13.73
N LEU A 15 10.11 0.51 12.60
CA LEU A 15 10.79 -0.76 12.33
C LEU A 15 12.19 -0.54 11.78
N PRO A 16 13.20 -0.36 12.65
CA PRO A 16 14.57 -0.10 12.21
C PRO A 16 15.16 -1.21 11.33
N ASP A 17 14.67 -2.45 11.50
CA ASP A 17 15.16 -3.61 10.73
C ASP A 17 14.42 -3.83 9.42
N LEU A 18 13.52 -2.92 9.05
CA LEU A 18 12.80 -2.99 7.78
C LEU A 18 13.78 -2.83 6.61
N LYS A 19 13.62 -3.64 5.58
CA LYS A 19 14.44 -3.55 4.38
C LYS A 19 13.59 -3.71 3.15
N VAL A 20 14.06 -3.16 2.03
CA VAL A 20 13.40 -3.31 0.73
C VAL A 20 13.46 -4.78 0.32
N ALA A 21 12.34 -5.32 -0.15
CA ALA A 21 12.30 -6.68 -0.68
C ALA A 21 12.84 -6.67 -2.12
N VAL A 22 13.96 -7.36 -2.33
CA VAL A 22 14.69 -7.31 -3.60
C VAL A 22 14.09 -8.17 -4.70
N ASP A 23 13.18 -9.06 -4.35
CA ASP A 23 12.55 -10.00 -5.28
C ASP A 23 11.21 -9.52 -5.82
N THR A 24 10.90 -8.23 -5.65
CA THR A 24 9.58 -7.69 -5.98
C THR A 24 9.57 -6.88 -7.26
N ALA A 25 8.41 -6.85 -7.92
CA ALA A 25 8.18 -5.95 -9.05
C ALA A 25 7.98 -4.50 -8.59
N SER A 26 7.60 -4.28 -7.34
CA SER A 26 7.47 -2.95 -6.73
C SER A 26 8.74 -2.65 -5.94
N PRO A 27 9.48 -1.57 -6.28
CA PRO A 27 10.74 -1.28 -5.59
C PRO A 27 10.57 -0.85 -4.13
N PHE A 28 9.34 -0.59 -3.68
CA PHE A 28 9.08 -0.10 -2.33
C PHE A 28 8.25 -1.05 -1.48
N ASP A 29 8.12 -2.30 -1.91
CA ASP A 29 7.68 -3.34 -1.00
C ASP A 29 8.82 -3.65 -0.04
N ALA A 30 8.49 -3.91 1.21
CA ALA A 30 9.48 -4.08 2.25
C ALA A 30 9.15 -5.29 3.13
N ILE A 31 10.16 -5.75 3.84
CA ILE A 31 10.03 -6.89 4.73
C ILE A 31 10.79 -6.60 6.02
N CYS A 32 10.22 -7.00 7.15
CA CYS A 32 10.90 -6.98 8.44
C CYS A 32 10.83 -8.37 9.05
N HIS A 33 11.97 -9.06 9.11
CA HIS A 33 12.03 -10.42 9.63
C HIS A 33 11.85 -10.46 11.14
N THR A 34 12.28 -9.41 11.84
CA THR A 34 12.12 -9.32 13.30
C THR A 34 10.65 -9.20 13.69
N ALA A 35 9.91 -8.32 13.02
CA ALA A 35 8.48 -8.12 13.26
C ALA A 35 7.59 -9.10 12.51
N LYS A 36 8.15 -9.86 11.57
CA LYS A 36 7.44 -10.83 10.73
C LYS A 36 6.30 -10.17 9.94
N VAL A 37 6.61 -9.07 9.26
CA VAL A 37 5.66 -8.35 8.41
C VAL A 37 6.22 -8.17 7.00
N VAL A 38 5.31 -8.15 6.04
CA VAL A 38 5.57 -7.71 4.67
C VAL A 38 4.73 -6.47 4.43
N VAL A 39 5.33 -5.42 3.90
CA VAL A 39 4.70 -4.11 3.82
C VAL A 39 4.66 -3.62 2.38
N GLU A 40 3.52 -3.12 1.97
CA GLU A 40 3.32 -2.37 0.73
C GLU A 40 3.13 -0.90 1.08
N PHE A 41 3.90 -0.01 0.44
CA PHE A 41 3.79 1.43 0.64
C PHE A 41 3.08 2.09 -0.52
N LYS A 42 2.19 3.03 -0.22
CA LYS A 42 1.49 3.81 -1.23
C LYS A 42 1.36 5.26 -0.78
N CYS A 43 1.61 6.19 -1.70
CA CYS A 43 1.39 7.62 -1.46
C CYS A 43 0.24 8.11 -2.34
N ARG A 44 -0.75 8.76 -1.73
CA ARG A 44 -1.91 9.33 -2.42
C ARG A 44 -1.84 10.85 -2.37
N ARG A 45 -2.23 11.48 -3.48
CA ARG A 45 -2.24 12.94 -3.58
C ARG A 45 -3.46 13.57 -2.90
N LEU A 46 -4.55 12.81 -2.80
CA LEU A 46 -5.80 13.27 -2.22
C LEU A 46 -6.15 12.38 -1.03
N HIS A 47 -6.80 13.00 -0.04
CA HIS A 47 -7.29 12.26 1.12
C HIS A 47 -8.76 11.91 0.94
N TYR A 48 -9.09 10.64 1.22
CA TYR A 48 -10.46 10.15 1.28
C TYR A 48 -10.63 9.33 2.55
N ASN A 49 -11.85 9.25 3.06
CA ASN A 49 -12.15 8.44 4.25
C ASN A 49 -12.04 6.95 3.99
N ASN A 50 -12.12 6.55 2.73
CA ASN A 50 -11.78 5.20 2.30
C ASN A 50 -10.80 5.26 1.14
N LEU A 51 -9.78 4.43 1.18
CA LEU A 51 -8.69 4.42 0.21
C LEU A 51 -8.77 3.16 -0.64
N ILE A 52 -8.49 3.31 -1.93
CA ILE A 52 -8.58 2.21 -2.88
C ILE A 52 -7.38 1.29 -2.71
N LEU A 53 -7.66 -0.02 -2.61
CA LEU A 53 -6.69 -1.09 -2.69
C LEU A 53 -6.99 -1.91 -3.94
N GLU A 54 -6.02 -2.03 -4.85
CA GLU A 54 -6.19 -2.77 -6.09
C GLU A 54 -5.86 -4.25 -5.91
N TRP A 55 -6.65 -5.13 -6.56
CA TRP A 55 -6.52 -6.58 -6.40
C TRP A 55 -5.12 -7.12 -6.71
N PRO A 56 -4.46 -6.74 -7.82
CA PRO A 56 -3.14 -7.32 -8.09
C PRO A 56 -2.11 -7.04 -6.99
N LYS A 57 -2.14 -5.85 -6.41
CA LYS A 57 -1.25 -5.48 -5.30
C LYS A 57 -1.56 -6.28 -4.05
N TYR A 58 -2.83 -6.42 -3.73
CA TYR A 58 -3.31 -7.19 -2.60
C TYR A 58 -2.88 -8.65 -2.71
N GLU A 59 -3.11 -9.27 -3.87
CA GLU A 59 -2.77 -10.68 -4.09
C GLU A 59 -1.27 -10.93 -3.94
N VAL A 60 -0.43 -10.08 -4.54
CA VAL A 60 1.02 -10.20 -4.42
C VAL A 60 1.47 -10.08 -2.96
N LEU A 61 0.93 -9.10 -2.25
CA LEU A 61 1.27 -8.87 -0.85
C LEU A 61 0.87 -10.05 0.04
N LEU A 62 -0.35 -10.57 -0.15
CA LEU A 62 -0.81 -11.75 0.61
C LEU A 62 0.04 -12.98 0.33
N ASN A 63 0.35 -13.26 -0.93
CA ASN A 63 1.13 -14.43 -1.29
C ASN A 63 2.54 -14.34 -0.73
N ARG A 64 3.14 -13.17 -0.78
CA ARG A 64 4.48 -12.95 -0.23
C ARG A 64 4.50 -13.15 1.28
N ALA A 65 3.50 -12.62 1.97
CA ALA A 65 3.38 -12.80 3.41
C ALA A 65 3.10 -14.26 3.78
N ALA A 66 2.18 -14.92 3.07
CA ALA A 66 1.81 -16.31 3.33
C ALA A 66 2.99 -17.26 3.15
N ASN A 67 3.82 -17.05 2.12
CA ASN A 67 4.99 -17.89 1.87
C ASN A 67 5.99 -17.86 3.01
N ARG A 68 5.98 -16.82 3.82
CA ARG A 68 6.88 -16.65 4.96
C ARG A 68 6.21 -16.85 6.32
N GLY A 69 4.90 -17.00 6.35
CA GLY A 69 4.15 -16.98 7.61
C GLY A 69 4.15 -15.61 8.27
N TYR A 70 4.24 -14.54 7.49
CA TYR A 70 4.30 -13.16 7.97
C TYR A 70 2.94 -12.47 7.79
N THR A 71 2.80 -11.32 8.45
CA THR A 71 1.58 -10.51 8.37
C THR A 71 1.68 -9.52 7.21
N PRO A 72 0.66 -9.46 6.33
CA PRO A 72 0.61 -8.46 5.27
C PRO A 72 0.11 -7.13 5.82
N VAL A 73 0.88 -6.06 5.61
CA VAL A 73 0.57 -4.71 6.08
C VAL A 73 0.58 -3.75 4.90
N TYR A 74 -0.47 -2.93 4.81
CA TYR A 74 -0.57 -1.88 3.79
C TYR A 74 -0.45 -0.54 4.48
N ILE A 75 0.47 0.30 4.00
CA ILE A 75 0.73 1.63 4.56
C ILE A 75 0.50 2.68 3.48
N CYS A 76 -0.34 3.65 3.77
CA CYS A 76 -0.69 4.69 2.82
C CYS A 76 -0.55 6.07 3.44
N SER A 77 0.13 6.96 2.72
CA SER A 77 0.18 8.38 3.06
C SER A 77 -0.82 9.17 2.22
N THR A 78 -1.43 10.17 2.85
CA THR A 78 -2.26 11.17 2.19
C THR A 78 -1.81 12.56 2.67
N PRO A 79 -2.35 13.66 2.15
CA PRO A 79 -2.03 14.98 2.68
C PRO A 79 -2.37 15.17 4.16
N LEU A 80 -3.22 14.32 4.76
CA LEU A 80 -3.61 14.45 6.15
C LEU A 80 -2.83 13.54 7.10
N GLY A 81 -2.06 12.59 6.60
CA GLY A 81 -1.29 11.70 7.47
C GLY A 81 -0.95 10.37 6.85
N VAL A 82 -0.54 9.44 7.69
CA VAL A 82 -0.16 8.10 7.30
C VAL A 82 -0.94 7.09 8.12
N TRP A 83 -1.50 6.08 7.45
CA TRP A 83 -2.27 5.01 8.08
C TRP A 83 -1.73 3.66 7.66
N ALA A 84 -1.86 2.68 8.56
CA ALA A 84 -1.47 1.29 8.33
C ALA A 84 -2.66 0.36 8.57
N TRP A 85 -2.78 -0.66 7.73
CA TRP A 85 -3.78 -1.72 7.87
C TRP A 85 -3.10 -3.08 7.90
N ASN A 86 -3.48 -3.88 8.89
CA ASN A 86 -3.17 -5.31 8.88
C ASN A 86 -4.24 -6.01 8.03
N LEU A 87 -3.85 -6.47 6.86
CA LEU A 87 -4.80 -7.03 5.90
C LEU A 87 -5.31 -8.43 6.26
N THR A 88 -4.73 -9.07 7.26
CA THR A 88 -5.15 -10.41 7.69
C THR A 88 -6.57 -10.43 8.23
N HIS A 89 -6.98 -9.38 8.93
CA HIS A 89 -8.23 -9.35 9.69
C HIS A 89 -9.31 -8.49 9.07
N LEU A 90 -9.10 -7.97 7.87
CA LEU A 90 -10.08 -7.12 7.20
C LEU A 90 -11.00 -7.94 6.31
N ASP A 91 -12.29 -7.69 6.42
CA ASP A 91 -13.30 -8.26 5.51
C ASP A 91 -13.42 -7.34 4.30
N LEU A 92 -12.58 -7.57 3.30
CA LEU A 92 -12.54 -6.74 2.10
C LEU A 92 -13.58 -7.21 1.10
N LYS A 93 -14.32 -6.24 0.56
CA LYS A 93 -15.33 -6.49 -0.47
C LYS A 93 -14.81 -5.96 -1.79
N TRP A 94 -14.71 -6.85 -2.78
CA TRP A 94 -14.10 -6.54 -4.08
C TRP A 94 -15.14 -6.16 -5.09
N HIS A 95 -14.89 -5.05 -5.81
CA HIS A 95 -15.76 -4.52 -6.84
C HIS A 95 -14.98 -4.26 -8.11
N LYS A 96 -15.62 -4.45 -9.25
CA LYS A 96 -15.09 -3.93 -10.51
C LYS A 96 -15.43 -2.44 -10.60
N ARG A 97 -14.42 -1.63 -10.87
CA ARG A 97 -14.59 -0.20 -10.98
C ARG A 97 -13.83 0.34 -12.18
N ARG A 98 -14.46 1.29 -12.88
CA ARG A 98 -13.80 2.04 -13.94
C ARG A 98 -13.03 3.19 -13.32
N LEU A 99 -11.71 3.21 -13.51
CA LEU A 99 -10.84 4.24 -12.97
C LEU A 99 -10.22 5.04 -14.10
N PRO A 100 -9.88 6.33 -13.86
CA PRO A 100 -9.14 7.11 -14.85
C PRO A 100 -7.80 6.48 -15.18
N TYR A 101 -7.32 6.74 -16.38
CA TYR A 101 -6.05 6.18 -16.86
C TYR A 101 -4.86 6.56 -15.98
N GLU A 102 -4.83 7.78 -15.46
CA GLU A 102 -3.74 8.28 -14.63
C GLU A 102 -3.58 7.56 -13.29
N THR A 103 -4.51 6.69 -12.92
CA THR A 103 -4.32 5.80 -11.75
C THR A 103 -3.38 4.65 -12.04
N LYS A 104 -3.04 4.41 -13.32
CA LYS A 104 -2.03 3.43 -13.69
C LYS A 104 -0.63 3.98 -13.41
N SER A 105 0.26 3.12 -12.99
CA SER A 105 1.66 3.48 -12.78
C SER A 105 2.48 3.43 -14.08
N ASN A 106 1.93 2.93 -15.18
CA ASN A 106 2.65 2.79 -16.44
C ASN A 106 2.60 4.09 -17.23
N LEU A 107 3.73 4.79 -17.29
CA LEU A 107 3.85 6.07 -17.97
C LEU A 107 4.01 5.95 -19.49
N HIS A 108 4.23 4.76 -20.03
CA HIS A 108 4.44 4.57 -21.46
C HIS A 108 3.16 4.71 -22.29
N GLU A 109 2.02 4.74 -21.64
CA GLU A 109 0.71 4.79 -22.28
C GLU A 109 0.01 6.13 -22.04
N VAL A 110 0.76 7.21 -21.90
CA VAL A 110 0.24 8.52 -21.51
C VAL A 110 -0.81 9.09 -22.49
N ASN A 111 -0.84 8.60 -23.72
CA ASN A 111 -1.80 9.08 -24.74
C ASN A 111 -3.13 8.34 -24.72
N ASP A 112 -3.28 7.33 -23.88
CA ASP A 112 -4.51 6.56 -23.79
C ASP A 112 -5.40 7.13 -22.68
N ASN A 113 -6.44 7.85 -23.08
CA ASN A 113 -7.37 8.52 -22.16
C ASN A 113 -8.55 7.63 -21.77
N ARG A 114 -8.56 6.38 -22.18
CA ARG A 114 -9.67 5.47 -21.87
C ARG A 114 -9.65 5.07 -20.42
N PRO A 115 -10.81 5.00 -19.75
CA PRO A 115 -10.89 4.47 -18.40
C PRO A 115 -10.45 3.01 -18.36
N VAL A 116 -9.91 2.60 -17.23
CA VAL A 116 -9.47 1.22 -16.98
C VAL A 116 -10.43 0.58 -16.00
N ILE A 117 -10.81 -0.68 -16.28
CA ILE A 117 -11.61 -1.45 -15.33
C ILE A 117 -10.65 -2.19 -14.41
N LYS A 118 -10.77 -1.94 -13.11
CA LYS A 118 -9.95 -2.59 -12.08
C LYS A 118 -10.84 -3.21 -11.02
N GLN A 119 -10.34 -4.28 -10.42
CA GLN A 119 -10.96 -4.88 -9.25
C GLN A 119 -10.37 -4.23 -8.01
N VAL A 120 -11.21 -3.60 -7.20
CA VAL A 120 -10.76 -2.79 -6.06
C VAL A 120 -11.58 -3.12 -4.82
N ALA A 121 -10.96 -2.91 -3.65
CA ALA A 121 -11.62 -2.83 -2.36
C ALA A 121 -11.30 -1.49 -1.72
N TYR A 122 -12.04 -1.14 -0.69
CA TYR A 122 -11.83 0.11 0.03
C TYR A 122 -11.34 -0.18 1.43
N LEU A 123 -10.27 0.52 1.81
CA LEU A 123 -9.73 0.51 3.17
C LEU A 123 -10.27 1.74 3.88
N ASP A 124 -11.10 1.51 4.89
CA ASP A 124 -11.64 2.59 5.71
C ASP A 124 -10.54 3.11 6.63
N ILE A 125 -10.40 4.43 6.72
CA ILE A 125 -9.43 5.07 7.62
C ILE A 125 -9.69 4.66 9.06
N GLU A 126 -10.95 4.51 9.46
CA GLU A 126 -11.30 4.12 10.82
C GLU A 126 -10.83 2.71 11.18
N ASP A 127 -10.65 1.84 10.19
CA ASP A 127 -10.12 0.50 10.40
C ASP A 127 -8.59 0.47 10.38
N GLY A 128 -7.95 1.58 10.06
CA GLY A 128 -6.51 1.69 10.02
C GLY A 128 -5.93 2.27 11.31
N SER A 129 -4.62 2.09 11.47
CA SER A 129 -3.88 2.68 12.56
C SER A 129 -3.22 3.96 12.07
N TYR A 130 -3.50 5.08 12.72
CA TYR A 130 -2.85 6.34 12.40
C TYR A 130 -1.41 6.33 12.93
N LEU A 131 -0.44 6.58 12.05
CA LEU A 131 0.97 6.54 12.39
C LEU A 131 1.46 7.95 12.76
N SER A 132 1.23 8.35 14.01
CA SER A 132 1.48 9.71 14.49
C SER A 132 2.93 10.13 14.52
N ARG A 133 3.86 9.18 14.49
CA ARG A 133 5.30 9.48 14.49
C ARG A 133 5.83 9.92 13.13
N ILE A 134 5.05 9.75 12.08
CA ILE A 134 5.46 10.17 10.73
C ILE A 134 4.82 11.52 10.44
N LYS A 135 5.66 12.53 10.22
CA LYS A 135 5.22 13.88 9.85
C LYS A 135 5.21 14.00 8.32
N ILE A 136 4.17 14.68 7.84
CA ILE A 136 4.05 14.94 6.41
C ILE A 136 4.41 16.37 6.08
#